data_8afeabe78b99314d7a102e597dfb9390
#
_entry.id   8afeabe78b99314d7a102e597dfb9390
#
_cell.length_a   1.000
_cell.length_b   1.000
_cell.length_c   1.000
_cell.angle_alpha   90.00
_cell.angle_beta   90.00
_cell.angle_gamma   90.00
#
_symmetry.space_group_name_H-M   'P 1'
#
loop_
_entity.id
_entity.type
_entity.pdbx_description
1 polymer ?
#
loop_
_entity_poly.entity_id
_entity_poly.type
_entity_poly.pdbx_seq_one_letter_code
_entity_poly.pdbx_strand_id
1 'polypeptide(L)'
;MIIVEPCAGLGNRFLGMASAYHWAKQTGDELTVLWKTERVMGARNEAVFSLPEEIKIIHAKDFGYKDKPFSHLRYQLLEKSLRKKADYFSDVDTTNDLFLEKGNAYYEKVIKDNKLKFIRAFSQFHDFEGIDRPLEFIKPTKYVSDKAESVIGNIDSAGNIGV
;
A
#
# COMPACT_ATOMS: atom_id res chain seq x y z
N MET A 1 0.02 -14.93 -6.88
CA MET A 1 -0.79 -13.96 -6.08
C MET A 1 0.12 -13.17 -5.16
N ILE A 2 -0.08 -11.87 -5.09
CA ILE A 2 0.65 -10.94 -4.20
C ILE A 2 -0.32 -10.43 -3.13
N ILE A 3 0.07 -10.50 -1.87
CA ILE A 3 -0.60 -9.80 -0.77
C ILE A 3 0.37 -8.74 -0.26
N VAL A 4 -0.04 -7.48 -0.30
CA VAL A 4 0.74 -6.38 0.27
C VAL A 4 0.04 -5.81 1.50
N GLU A 5 0.79 -5.64 2.59
CA GLU A 5 0.40 -4.85 3.76
C GLU A 5 1.18 -3.54 3.73
N PRO A 6 0.60 -2.45 3.21
CA PRO A 6 1.26 -1.16 3.21
C PRO A 6 1.23 -0.54 4.61
N CYS A 7 2.39 -0.19 5.12
CA CYS A 7 2.61 0.31 6.48
C CYS A 7 3.00 1.79 6.50
N ALA A 8 3.13 2.35 7.71
CA ALA A 8 3.48 3.74 7.96
C ALA A 8 2.42 4.78 7.50
N GLY A 9 2.84 6.01 7.21
CA GLY A 9 1.97 7.09 6.77
C GLY A 9 1.43 6.90 5.35
N LEU A 10 0.44 7.70 4.98
CA LEU A 10 -0.31 7.52 3.72
C LEU A 10 0.57 7.51 2.47
N GLY A 11 1.55 8.43 2.38
CA GLY A 11 2.48 8.49 1.24
C GLY A 11 3.28 7.20 1.08
N ASN A 12 3.85 6.69 2.16
CA ASN A 12 4.59 5.43 2.15
C ASN A 12 3.70 4.24 1.77
N ARG A 13 2.46 4.24 2.25
CA ARG A 13 1.47 3.21 1.88
C ARG A 13 1.16 3.25 0.39
N PHE A 14 1.03 4.44 -0.20
CA PHE A 14 0.82 4.57 -1.64
C PHE A 14 1.99 4.05 -2.45
N LEU A 15 3.23 4.35 -2.02
CA LEU A 15 4.44 3.84 -2.67
C LEU A 15 4.53 2.31 -2.57
N GLY A 16 4.22 1.74 -1.40
CA GLY A 16 4.16 0.29 -1.22
C GLY A 16 3.08 -0.39 -2.07
N MET A 17 1.89 0.21 -2.15
CA MET A 17 0.82 -0.30 -3.02
C MET A 17 1.18 -0.19 -4.49
N ALA A 18 1.80 0.93 -4.92
CA ALA A 18 2.23 1.11 -6.30
C ALA A 18 3.28 0.06 -6.71
N SER A 19 4.25 -0.18 -5.84
CA SER A 19 5.24 -1.23 -6.05
C SER A 19 4.58 -2.59 -6.27
N ALA A 20 3.64 -2.97 -5.42
CA ALA A 20 2.91 -4.23 -5.54
C ALA A 20 2.03 -4.29 -6.80
N TYR A 21 1.37 -3.18 -7.16
CA TYR A 21 0.50 -3.10 -8.32
C TYR A 21 1.28 -3.27 -9.63
N HIS A 22 2.34 -2.49 -9.82
CA HIS A 22 3.13 -2.57 -11.03
C HIS A 22 3.82 -3.92 -11.15
N TRP A 23 4.30 -4.47 -10.06
CA TRP A 23 4.85 -5.81 -10.05
C TRP A 23 3.80 -6.88 -10.40
N ALA A 24 2.60 -6.82 -9.82
CA ALA A 24 1.50 -7.72 -10.16
C ALA A 24 1.14 -7.65 -11.66
N LYS A 25 1.11 -6.44 -12.24
CA LYS A 25 0.88 -6.25 -13.67
C LYS A 25 1.97 -6.89 -14.54
N GLN A 26 3.23 -6.77 -14.15
CA GLN A 26 4.35 -7.36 -14.89
C GLN A 26 4.34 -8.89 -14.84
N THR A 27 3.96 -9.46 -13.70
CA THR A 27 3.98 -10.92 -13.49
C THR A 27 2.66 -11.63 -13.81
N GLY A 28 1.59 -10.87 -14.06
CA GLY A 28 0.25 -11.42 -14.23
C GLY A 28 -0.35 -11.96 -12.93
N ASP A 29 0.17 -11.54 -11.79
CA ASP A 29 -0.31 -11.96 -10.47
C ASP A 29 -1.59 -11.19 -10.06
N GLU A 30 -2.46 -11.85 -9.31
CA GLU A 30 -3.54 -11.16 -8.59
C GLU A 30 -2.97 -10.37 -7.41
N LEU A 31 -3.50 -9.15 -7.17
CA LEU A 31 -3.12 -8.31 -6.06
C LEU A 31 -4.21 -8.24 -4.99
N THR A 32 -3.81 -8.46 -3.74
CA THR A 32 -4.64 -8.20 -2.57
C THR A 32 -3.92 -7.21 -1.65
N VAL A 33 -4.61 -6.14 -1.27
CA VAL A 33 -4.13 -5.15 -0.30
C VAL A 33 -4.70 -5.48 1.08
N LEU A 34 -3.85 -5.72 2.05
CA LEU A 34 -4.24 -5.86 3.45
C LEU A 34 -4.17 -4.48 4.12
N TRP A 35 -5.29 -3.75 4.11
CA TRP A 35 -5.35 -2.41 4.67
C TRP A 35 -5.58 -2.44 6.17
N LYS A 36 -4.58 -1.97 6.90
CA LYS A 36 -4.59 -1.93 8.36
C LYS A 36 -4.85 -0.50 8.84
N THR A 37 -5.88 -0.32 9.67
CA THR A 37 -6.06 0.94 10.40
C THR A 37 -5.28 0.90 11.70
N GLU A 38 -4.39 1.86 11.89
CA GLU A 38 -3.50 1.97 13.05
C GLU A 38 -3.36 3.43 13.50
N ARG A 39 -2.62 3.65 14.59
CA ARG A 39 -2.47 4.99 15.18
C ARG A 39 -1.96 6.03 14.18
N VAL A 40 -1.05 5.64 13.28
CA VAL A 40 -0.45 6.52 12.26
C VAL A 40 -1.42 6.78 11.11
N MET A 41 -2.26 5.79 10.78
CA MET A 41 -3.22 5.86 9.68
C MET A 41 -4.54 5.24 10.10
N GLY A 42 -5.37 6.04 10.77
CA GLY A 42 -6.66 5.60 11.32
C GLY A 42 -7.80 5.53 10.32
N ALA A 43 -7.61 6.07 9.10
CA ALA A 43 -8.67 6.09 8.10
C ALA A 43 -8.76 4.76 7.34
N ARG A 44 -9.98 4.36 7.04
CA ARG A 44 -10.25 3.31 6.06
C ARG A 44 -9.97 3.85 4.66
N ASN A 45 -9.56 2.96 3.74
CA ASN A 45 -9.24 3.39 2.37
C ASN A 45 -10.43 4.08 1.69
N GLU A 46 -11.65 3.60 1.87
CA GLU A 46 -12.86 4.15 1.25
C GLU A 46 -13.13 5.60 1.65
N ALA A 47 -12.58 6.05 2.77
CA ALA A 47 -12.68 7.45 3.18
C ALA A 47 -11.67 8.36 2.46
N VAL A 48 -10.60 7.78 1.90
CA VAL A 48 -9.46 8.54 1.36
C VAL A 48 -9.32 8.34 -0.15
N PHE A 49 -9.42 7.10 -0.63
CA PHE A 49 -9.17 6.75 -2.03
C PHE A 49 -9.95 5.51 -2.45
N SER A 50 -10.03 5.30 -3.77
CA SER A 50 -10.49 4.06 -4.40
C SER A 50 -9.38 3.43 -5.23
N LEU A 51 -9.45 2.12 -5.39
CA LEU A 51 -8.60 1.31 -6.25
C LEU A 51 -9.42 0.69 -7.39
N PRO A 52 -8.78 0.25 -8.47
CA PRO A 52 -9.41 -0.58 -9.50
C PRO A 52 -10.12 -1.81 -8.90
N GLU A 53 -11.21 -2.24 -9.52
CA GLU A 53 -12.06 -3.34 -9.02
C GLU A 53 -11.33 -4.68 -8.96
N GLU A 54 -10.32 -4.87 -9.81
CA GLU A 54 -9.49 -6.07 -9.81
C GLU A 54 -8.60 -6.20 -8.57
N ILE A 55 -8.39 -5.11 -7.80
CA ILE A 55 -7.60 -5.13 -6.58
C ILE A 55 -8.48 -5.44 -5.38
N LYS A 56 -8.27 -6.59 -4.79
CA LYS A 56 -8.97 -7.00 -3.59
C LYS A 56 -8.43 -6.27 -2.36
N ILE A 57 -9.32 -5.72 -1.53
CA ILE A 57 -8.94 -5.10 -0.26
C ILE A 57 -9.47 -5.93 0.90
N ILE A 58 -8.59 -6.27 1.82
CA ILE A 58 -8.94 -6.89 3.11
C ILE A 58 -8.67 -5.86 4.21
N HIS A 59 -9.71 -5.50 4.93
CA HIS A 59 -9.58 -4.56 6.04
C HIS A 59 -9.19 -5.28 7.32
N ALA A 60 -8.09 -4.85 7.90
CA ALA A 60 -7.68 -5.26 9.23
C ALA A 60 -7.71 -4.05 10.18
N LYS A 61 -8.35 -4.20 11.33
CA LYS A 61 -8.33 -3.20 12.38
C LYS A 61 -7.16 -3.46 13.31
N ASP A 62 -6.38 -2.43 13.57
CA ASP A 62 -5.29 -2.48 14.53
C ASP A 62 -5.69 -1.93 15.91
N PHE A 63 -4.84 -2.22 16.87
CA PHE A 63 -4.88 -1.69 18.22
C PHE A 63 -4.67 -0.18 18.25
N GLY A 64 -5.48 0.48 19.04
CA GLY A 64 -5.26 1.87 19.37
C GLY A 64 -6.46 2.78 19.12
N TYR A 65 -7.37 2.38 18.31
CA TYR A 65 -8.71 2.94 18.30
C TYR A 65 -9.59 2.07 19.21
N LYS A 66 -10.25 2.65 20.18
CA LYS A 66 -11.19 2.15 21.20
C LYS A 66 -12.10 0.97 20.83
N ASP A 67 -11.73 0.22 19.82
CA ASP A 67 -12.46 -0.91 19.26
C ASP A 67 -11.93 -2.22 19.83
N LYS A 68 -12.78 -2.85 20.52
CA LYS A 68 -12.82 -4.24 20.98
C LYS A 68 -11.49 -5.03 21.02
N PRO A 69 -11.04 -5.51 22.18
CA PRO A 69 -9.76 -6.20 22.39
C PRO A 69 -9.52 -7.41 21.46
N PHE A 70 -10.57 -7.95 20.85
CA PHE A 70 -10.49 -9.08 19.93
C PHE A 70 -10.07 -8.73 18.49
N SER A 71 -10.07 -7.45 18.08
CA SER A 71 -9.69 -7.08 16.71
C SER A 71 -8.20 -7.30 16.44
N HIS A 72 -7.36 -7.02 17.42
CA HIS A 72 -5.93 -7.27 17.35
C HIS A 72 -5.59 -8.76 17.26
N LEU A 73 -6.21 -9.57 18.10
CA LEU A 73 -5.98 -11.01 18.06
C LEU A 73 -6.35 -11.60 16.72
N ARG A 74 -7.47 -11.18 16.14
CA ARG A 74 -7.88 -11.59 14.78
C ARG A 74 -6.87 -11.19 13.73
N TYR A 75 -6.35 -9.96 13.81
CA TYR A 75 -5.31 -9.50 12.90
C TYR A 75 -4.03 -10.32 13.03
N GLN A 76 -3.54 -10.54 14.26
CA GLN A 76 -2.35 -11.35 14.52
C GLN A 76 -2.51 -12.79 14.00
N LEU A 77 -3.69 -13.39 14.18
CA LEU A 77 -3.98 -14.71 13.65
C LEU A 77 -4.01 -14.72 12.12
N LEU A 78 -4.60 -13.71 11.50
CA LEU A 78 -4.59 -13.55 10.04
C LEU A 78 -3.15 -13.40 9.51
N GLU A 79 -2.39 -12.47 10.08
CA GLU A 79 -1.00 -12.24 9.70
C GLU A 79 -0.15 -13.50 9.86
N LYS A 80 -0.24 -14.16 11.02
CA LYS A 80 0.47 -15.41 11.28
C LYS A 80 0.07 -16.51 10.28
N SER A 81 -1.21 -16.58 9.94
CA SER A 81 -1.71 -17.54 8.94
C SER A 81 -1.16 -17.22 7.55
N LEU A 82 -1.14 -15.95 7.15
CA LEU A 82 -0.60 -15.51 5.87
C LEU A 82 0.91 -15.77 5.77
N ARG A 83 1.68 -15.43 6.81
CA ARG A 83 3.11 -15.72 6.88
C ARG A 83 3.41 -17.21 6.75
N LYS A 84 2.60 -18.06 7.40
CA LYS A 84 2.78 -19.52 7.34
C LYS A 84 2.42 -20.10 5.97
N LYS A 85 1.47 -19.50 5.26
CA LYS A 85 1.00 -19.97 3.95
C LYS A 85 1.79 -19.40 2.78
N ALA A 86 2.46 -18.26 2.98
CA ALA A 86 3.25 -17.62 1.95
C ALA A 86 4.47 -18.46 1.60
N ASP A 87 4.67 -18.67 0.32
CA ASP A 87 5.91 -19.27 -0.21
C ASP A 87 7.08 -18.29 -0.05
N TYR A 88 6.76 -16.99 -0.13
CA TYR A 88 7.69 -15.89 0.10
C TYR A 88 7.08 -14.86 1.05
N PHE A 89 7.81 -14.53 2.11
CA PHE A 89 7.47 -13.46 3.04
C PHE A 89 8.63 -12.46 3.13
N SER A 90 8.31 -11.18 3.02
CA SER A 90 9.26 -10.09 3.26
C SER A 90 8.66 -9.05 4.20
N ASP A 91 9.45 -8.66 5.19
CA ASP A 91 9.20 -7.51 6.06
C ASP A 91 10.16 -6.40 5.62
N VAL A 92 9.63 -5.46 4.86
CA VAL A 92 10.40 -4.58 4.00
C VAL A 92 10.87 -3.30 4.71
N ASP A 93 11.15 -3.35 5.99
CA ASP A 93 11.84 -2.22 6.65
C ASP A 93 13.34 -2.22 6.31
N THR A 94 13.90 -3.44 6.14
CA THR A 94 15.31 -3.63 5.80
C THR A 94 15.55 -4.02 4.34
N THR A 95 14.51 -4.31 3.59
CA THR A 95 14.59 -4.83 2.22
C THR A 95 14.31 -3.80 1.15
N ASN A 96 13.77 -2.61 1.49
CA ASN A 96 13.58 -1.55 0.50
C ASN A 96 14.89 -1.20 -0.20
N ASP A 97 15.97 -1.01 0.57
CA ASP A 97 17.27 -0.70 0.01
C ASP A 97 17.80 -1.85 -0.86
N LEU A 98 17.61 -3.09 -0.41
CA LEU A 98 18.07 -4.26 -1.15
C LEU A 98 17.31 -4.43 -2.47
N PHE A 99 16.02 -4.12 -2.50
CA PHE A 99 15.21 -4.22 -3.70
C PHE A 99 15.50 -3.08 -4.68
N LEU A 100 15.68 -1.87 -4.18
CA LEU A 100 16.05 -0.72 -5.00
C LEU A 100 17.48 -0.85 -5.55
N GLU A 101 18.42 -1.38 -4.75
CA GLU A 101 19.80 -1.61 -5.19
C GLU A 101 19.93 -2.73 -6.23
N LYS A 102 19.16 -3.82 -6.07
CA LYS A 102 19.26 -4.99 -6.95
C LYS A 102 18.28 -4.98 -8.12
N GLY A 103 17.33 -4.04 -8.09
CA GLY A 103 16.35 -3.83 -9.15
C GLY A 103 15.36 -4.99 -9.37
N ASN A 104 14.52 -4.83 -10.37
CA ASN A 104 13.47 -5.77 -10.73
C ASN A 104 13.99 -7.19 -11.05
N ALA A 105 15.20 -7.30 -11.58
CA ALA A 105 15.83 -8.58 -11.92
C ALA A 105 16.03 -9.49 -10.69
N TYR A 106 16.26 -8.91 -9.51
CA TYR A 106 16.35 -9.69 -8.27
C TYR A 106 14.99 -10.30 -7.91
N TYR A 107 13.93 -9.53 -8.06
CA TYR A 107 12.56 -9.98 -7.86
C TYR A 107 12.21 -11.14 -8.77
N GLU A 108 12.46 -10.99 -10.07
CA GLU A 108 12.18 -12.01 -11.04
C GLU A 108 12.91 -13.31 -10.73
N LYS A 109 14.18 -13.22 -10.35
CA LYS A 109 15.01 -14.38 -10.08
C LYS A 109 14.66 -15.11 -8.78
N VAL A 110 14.32 -14.36 -7.71
CA VAL A 110 14.16 -14.93 -6.36
C VAL A 110 12.70 -15.27 -6.07
N ILE A 111 11.77 -14.57 -6.69
CA ILE A 111 10.36 -14.60 -6.28
C ILE A 111 9.41 -15.09 -7.37
N LYS A 112 9.89 -15.17 -8.62
CA LYS A 112 9.07 -15.50 -9.80
C LYS A 112 8.21 -16.76 -9.63
N ASP A 113 8.78 -17.79 -9.02
CA ASP A 113 8.13 -19.10 -8.91
C ASP A 113 7.24 -19.25 -7.67
N ASN A 114 7.21 -18.26 -6.79
CA ASN A 114 6.43 -18.32 -5.57
C ASN A 114 4.94 -18.07 -5.86
N LYS A 115 4.06 -19.00 -5.49
CA LYS A 115 2.61 -18.90 -5.72
C LYS A 115 1.95 -17.83 -4.87
N LEU A 116 2.33 -17.75 -3.60
CA LEU A 116 1.82 -16.75 -2.66
C LEU A 116 2.98 -15.93 -2.08
N LYS A 117 2.95 -14.64 -2.38
CA LYS A 117 3.91 -13.66 -1.89
C LYS A 117 3.23 -12.73 -0.90
N PHE A 118 3.71 -12.66 0.34
CA PHE A 118 3.21 -11.73 1.34
C PHE A 118 4.30 -10.71 1.69
N ILE A 119 4.01 -9.43 1.46
CA ILE A 119 4.96 -8.33 1.61
C ILE A 119 4.38 -7.28 2.56
N ARG A 120 5.09 -6.99 3.64
CA ARG A 120 4.84 -5.80 4.46
C ARG A 120 5.74 -4.69 3.95
N ALA A 121 5.14 -3.63 3.42
CA ALA A 121 5.85 -2.56 2.74
C ALA A 121 5.74 -1.25 3.53
N PHE A 122 6.87 -0.70 3.96
CA PHE A 122 6.96 0.59 4.64
C PHE A 122 7.25 1.75 3.69
N SER A 123 7.59 1.45 2.43
CA SER A 123 7.82 2.41 1.36
C SER A 123 7.81 1.71 0.01
N GLN A 124 8.35 2.37 -1.01
CA GLN A 124 8.61 1.78 -2.33
C GLN A 124 9.57 0.60 -2.22
N PHE A 125 9.28 -0.47 -2.93
CA PHE A 125 10.12 -1.66 -3.00
C PHE A 125 10.29 -2.23 -4.42
N HIS A 126 9.62 -1.66 -5.39
CA HIS A 126 9.72 -1.99 -6.80
C HIS A 126 10.06 -0.73 -7.58
N ASP A 127 10.90 -0.86 -8.58
CA ASP A 127 11.27 0.23 -9.46
C ASP A 127 10.08 0.67 -10.32
N PHE A 128 10.00 1.98 -10.59
CA PHE A 128 9.01 2.60 -11.46
C PHE A 128 9.63 3.05 -12.79
N GLU A 129 10.76 2.48 -13.17
CA GLU A 129 11.43 2.82 -14.44
C GLU A 129 10.47 2.64 -15.61
N GLY A 130 10.36 3.68 -16.44
CA GLY A 130 9.43 3.70 -17.57
C GLY A 130 7.95 3.94 -17.23
N ILE A 131 7.61 4.24 -15.96
CA ILE A 131 6.25 4.51 -15.53
C ILE A 131 6.10 5.98 -15.13
N ASP A 132 5.50 6.78 -16.01
CA ASP A 132 5.34 8.23 -15.79
C ASP A 132 4.51 8.59 -14.56
N ARG A 133 3.47 7.80 -14.27
CA ARG A 133 2.50 8.06 -13.20
C ARG A 133 2.22 6.83 -12.36
N PRO A 134 3.18 6.42 -11.51
CA PRO A 134 3.07 5.15 -10.79
C PRO A 134 1.89 5.08 -9.80
N LEU A 135 1.32 6.21 -9.40
CA LEU A 135 0.18 6.30 -8.48
C LEU A 135 -1.17 6.54 -9.18
N GLU A 136 -1.22 6.58 -10.51
CA GLU A 136 -2.44 6.96 -11.25
C GLU A 136 -3.63 6.03 -11.00
N PHE A 137 -3.39 4.77 -10.64
CA PHE A 137 -4.43 3.80 -10.31
C PHE A 137 -5.12 4.07 -8.96
N ILE A 138 -4.52 4.89 -8.09
CA ILE A 138 -5.08 5.32 -6.81
C ILE A 138 -5.85 6.62 -7.05
N LYS A 139 -7.18 6.58 -6.94
CA LYS A 139 -8.01 7.76 -7.15
C LYS A 139 -8.45 8.32 -5.80
N PRO A 140 -8.29 9.63 -5.54
CA PRO A 140 -8.85 10.24 -4.33
C PRO A 140 -10.37 10.10 -4.33
N THR A 141 -10.97 10.00 -3.15
CA THR A 141 -12.42 10.06 -3.04
C THR A 141 -12.92 11.47 -3.37
N LYS A 142 -14.20 11.56 -3.76
CA LYS A 142 -14.83 12.88 -4.02
C LYS A 142 -14.65 13.82 -2.83
N TYR A 143 -14.81 13.33 -1.61
CA TYR A 143 -14.61 14.15 -0.40
C TYR A 143 -13.19 14.72 -0.31
N VAL A 144 -12.16 13.94 -0.61
CA VAL A 144 -10.77 14.39 -0.59
C VAL A 144 -10.51 15.41 -1.71
N SER A 145 -11.02 15.15 -2.92
CA SER A 145 -10.90 16.09 -4.04
C SER A 145 -11.57 17.43 -3.75
N ASP A 146 -12.83 17.40 -3.30
CA ASP A 146 -13.59 18.63 -2.97
C ASP A 146 -12.88 19.45 -1.86
N LYS A 147 -12.28 18.77 -0.88
CA LYS A 147 -11.50 19.43 0.17
C LYS A 147 -10.22 20.05 -0.35
N ALA A 148 -9.49 19.34 -1.21
CA ALA A 148 -8.27 19.86 -1.83
C ALA A 148 -8.56 21.09 -2.69
N GLU A 149 -9.60 21.04 -3.53
CA GLU A 149 -10.04 22.17 -4.36
C GLU A 149 -10.44 23.38 -3.51
N SER A 150 -11.19 23.15 -2.42
CA SER A 150 -11.57 24.21 -1.48
C SER A 150 -10.37 24.90 -0.84
N VAL A 151 -9.31 24.15 -0.51
CA VAL A 151 -8.08 24.71 0.06
C VAL A 151 -7.31 25.51 -0.99
N ILE A 152 -7.16 24.96 -2.20
CA ILE A 152 -6.45 25.60 -3.32
C ILE A 152 -7.18 26.91 -3.69
N GLY A 153 -8.50 26.88 -3.87
CA GLY A 153 -9.28 28.07 -4.20
C GLY A 153 -9.19 29.18 -3.15
N ASN A 154 -9.06 28.84 -1.85
CA ASN A 154 -8.83 29.80 -0.79
C ASN A 154 -7.42 30.41 -0.84
N ILE A 155 -6.41 29.62 -1.23
CA ILE A 155 -5.03 30.11 -1.40
C ILE A 155 -4.96 31.11 -2.57
N ASP A 156 -5.55 30.76 -3.70
CA ASP A 156 -5.57 31.63 -4.90
C ASP A 156 -6.32 32.95 -4.63
N SER A 157 -7.43 32.89 -3.88
CA SER A 157 -8.19 34.10 -3.52
C SER A 157 -7.46 35.01 -2.53
N ALA A 158 -6.55 34.45 -1.73
CA ALA A 158 -5.76 35.21 -0.75
C ALA A 158 -4.50 35.85 -1.33
N GLY A 159 -4.15 35.58 -2.59
CA GLY A 159 -2.98 36.16 -3.26
C GLY A 159 -1.62 35.81 -2.64
N ASN A 160 -1.57 34.83 -1.79
CA ASN A 160 -0.38 34.42 -1.04
C ASN A 160 0.16 33.07 -1.50
N ILE A 161 0.63 33.00 -2.72
CA ILE A 161 1.60 31.97 -3.06
C ILE A 161 2.97 32.64 -3.01
N GLY A 162 3.61 32.57 -1.85
CA GLY A 162 5.04 32.83 -1.76
C GLY A 162 5.78 31.78 -2.59
N VAL A 163 6.47 32.24 -3.62
CA VAL A 163 7.44 31.48 -4.37
C VAL A 163 8.72 31.41 -3.56
#